data_1ae327fd55dad0ae53d2833639975fd1
#
_entry.id   1ae327fd55dad0ae53d2833639975fd1
#
_cell.length_a   1.000
_cell.length_b   1.000
_cell.length_c   1.000
_cell.angle_alpha   90.00
_cell.angle_beta   90.00
_cell.angle_gamma   90.00
#
_symmetry.space_group_name_H-M   'P 1'
#
loop_
_entity.id
_entity.type
_entity.pdbx_description
1 polymer ?
#
loop_
_entity_poly.entity_id
_entity_poly.type
_entity_poly.pdbx_seq_one_letter_code
_entity_poly.pdbx_strand_id
1 'polypeptide(L)'
;MFRPALLFLPFVAVVIFVACDRTETSSRPVTSTTPAGTSTAPSPAAAKHRDEALVRVVHAVPGGTQLDLFAGDLVLFDGLGFKSVTPYRAIDGQRYAFALRPAGMTRAKPLSSNTEGLQDGNFYTAFAMPGDGHTPNLRIVNDHIATPASGKAQLRVVHAGVDAGKVDLREAGSTNVLFHDVDYQTVSDYHEVAPVNGAIEIVGHDQPLASFAGHLEPGRFYTIVIVGNARGTPKLEAFLIEDALSP
;
A
#
# COMPACT_ATOMS: atom_id res chain seq x y z
N MET A 1 -20.99 -7.61 -60.53
CA MET A 1 -21.70 -8.87 -60.87
C MET A 1 -22.30 -9.42 -59.57
N PHE A 2 -23.66 -9.39 -59.58
CA PHE A 2 -24.62 -10.19 -58.79
C PHE A 2 -24.55 -10.23 -57.23
N ARG A 3 -25.54 -9.53 -56.66
CA ARG A 3 -26.27 -9.90 -55.43
C ARG A 3 -27.14 -11.16 -55.72
N PRO A 4 -27.65 -11.90 -54.71
CA PRO A 4 -28.88 -11.45 -54.06
C PRO A 4 -28.99 -11.70 -52.54
N ALA A 5 -29.94 -10.99 -52.00
CA ALA A 5 -30.55 -11.06 -50.69
C ALA A 5 -31.44 -12.29 -50.49
N LEU A 6 -31.63 -12.75 -49.28
CA LEU A 6 -32.88 -13.44 -48.88
C LEU A 6 -33.30 -13.07 -47.47
N LEU A 7 -34.49 -12.56 -47.44
CA LEU A 7 -35.42 -12.22 -46.36
C LEU A 7 -36.04 -13.49 -45.76
N PHE A 8 -36.24 -13.60 -44.45
CA PHE A 8 -37.48 -14.17 -43.91
C PHE A 8 -37.74 -13.79 -42.46
N LEU A 9 -38.91 -13.25 -42.24
CA LEU A 9 -39.62 -12.85 -41.03
C LEU A 9 -40.47 -14.03 -40.49
N PRO A 10 -41.40 -13.86 -39.51
CA PRO A 10 -41.24 -13.97 -38.05
C PRO A 10 -42.12 -15.12 -37.49
N PHE A 11 -41.98 -15.42 -36.20
CA PHE A 11 -43.03 -16.21 -35.51
C PHE A 11 -43.38 -15.55 -34.17
N VAL A 12 -44.60 -15.04 -34.16
CA VAL A 12 -45.35 -14.58 -32.99
C VAL A 12 -46.01 -15.78 -32.33
N ALA A 13 -45.87 -15.93 -31.05
CA ALA A 13 -46.73 -16.78 -30.24
C ALA A 13 -47.18 -16.02 -28.99
N VAL A 14 -48.41 -15.57 -29.02
CA VAL A 14 -49.19 -15.05 -27.91
C VAL A 14 -49.75 -16.24 -27.13
N VAL A 15 -49.57 -16.24 -25.82
CA VAL A 15 -50.40 -17.08 -24.93
C VAL A 15 -50.91 -16.23 -23.80
N ILE A 16 -52.24 -16.08 -23.81
CA ILE A 16 -53.09 -15.47 -22.79
C ILE A 16 -53.57 -16.59 -21.86
N PHE A 17 -53.47 -16.42 -20.55
CA PHE A 17 -54.42 -17.03 -19.58
C PHE A 17 -54.37 -16.27 -18.26
N VAL A 18 -55.39 -15.51 -17.99
CA VAL A 18 -56.55 -15.66 -17.10
C VAL A 18 -56.25 -15.47 -15.61
N ALA A 19 -56.89 -14.44 -15.12
CA ALA A 19 -57.01 -14.00 -13.73
C ALA A 19 -57.69 -15.03 -12.83
N CYS A 20 -57.32 -15.05 -11.57
CA CYS A 20 -58.20 -15.38 -10.46
C CYS A 20 -57.93 -14.44 -9.30
N ASP A 21 -58.95 -13.69 -9.03
CA ASP A 21 -59.19 -12.78 -7.94
C ASP A 21 -59.37 -13.56 -6.63
N ARG A 22 -58.71 -13.12 -5.57
CA ARG A 22 -59.16 -13.39 -4.20
C ARG A 22 -58.70 -12.27 -3.28
N THR A 23 -59.65 -11.42 -2.96
CA THR A 23 -59.68 -10.50 -1.84
C THR A 23 -59.58 -11.24 -0.51
N GLU A 24 -58.62 -10.85 0.38
CA GLU A 24 -58.85 -10.86 1.83
C GLU A 24 -57.97 -9.81 2.54
N THR A 25 -58.62 -8.97 3.13
CA THR A 25 -58.64 -8.02 4.25
C THR A 25 -57.41 -7.98 5.18
N SER A 26 -56.81 -6.77 5.26
CA SER A 26 -56.41 -6.03 6.45
C SER A 26 -55.61 -6.72 7.58
N SER A 27 -54.40 -6.31 7.75
CA SER A 27 -53.89 -5.74 8.99
C SER A 27 -52.50 -5.12 8.78
N ARG A 28 -52.42 -3.84 9.10
CA ARG A 28 -51.25 -3.00 9.10
C ARG A 28 -50.32 -3.41 10.24
N PRO A 29 -49.05 -3.70 10.04
CA PRO A 29 -48.04 -3.58 11.07
C PRO A 29 -47.29 -2.27 10.92
N VAL A 30 -47.12 -1.60 12.04
CA VAL A 30 -46.37 -0.38 12.27
C VAL A 30 -44.90 -0.62 11.87
N THR A 31 -44.42 0.13 10.92
CA THR A 31 -43.00 0.15 10.55
C THR A 31 -42.23 0.93 11.58
N SER A 32 -41.55 0.21 12.48
CA SER A 32 -40.40 0.77 13.22
C SER A 32 -39.19 0.73 12.32
N THR A 33 -38.85 1.88 11.75
CA THR A 33 -37.59 2.12 11.05
C THR A 33 -36.46 2.18 12.09
N THR A 34 -35.80 1.07 12.30
CA THR A 34 -34.48 1.05 12.91
C THR A 34 -33.47 1.45 11.85
N PRO A 35 -32.64 2.48 12.05
CA PRO A 35 -31.57 2.76 11.11
C PRO A 35 -30.60 1.57 11.17
N ALA A 36 -30.41 0.95 10.02
CA ALA A 36 -29.36 -0.04 9.82
C ALA A 36 -28.01 0.64 10.05
N GLY A 37 -27.44 0.48 11.23
CA GLY A 37 -26.05 0.76 11.48
C GLY A 37 -25.25 -0.15 10.56
N THR A 38 -24.52 0.46 9.65
CA THR A 38 -23.53 -0.24 8.81
C THR A 38 -22.45 -0.74 9.75
N SER A 39 -22.62 -1.96 10.26
CA SER A 39 -21.55 -2.67 10.94
C SER A 39 -20.53 -3.05 9.88
N THR A 40 -19.47 -2.27 9.77
CA THR A 40 -18.30 -2.62 8.96
C THR A 40 -17.64 -3.80 9.68
N ALA A 41 -17.94 -5.01 9.26
CA ALA A 41 -17.26 -6.19 9.76
C ALA A 41 -15.77 -6.05 9.40
N PRO A 42 -14.85 -6.32 10.35
CA PRO A 42 -13.42 -6.28 10.07
C PRO A 42 -13.10 -7.28 8.95
N SER A 43 -12.14 -6.89 8.08
CA SER A 43 -11.66 -7.76 7.02
C SER A 43 -11.23 -9.14 7.56
N PRO A 44 -11.48 -10.24 6.83
CA PRO A 44 -11.09 -11.57 7.28
C PRO A 44 -9.60 -11.72 7.63
N ALA A 45 -8.72 -10.92 7.02
CA ALA A 45 -7.30 -10.90 7.34
C ALA A 45 -7.03 -10.26 8.72
N ALA A 46 -7.66 -9.13 9.04
CA ALA A 46 -7.53 -8.48 10.34
C ALA A 46 -8.18 -9.28 11.48
N ALA A 47 -9.26 -10.02 11.19
CA ALA A 47 -9.93 -10.87 12.19
C ALA A 47 -9.09 -12.09 12.60
N LYS A 48 -8.17 -12.54 11.75
CA LYS A 48 -7.38 -13.78 11.96
C LYS A 48 -6.14 -13.57 12.84
N HIS A 49 -5.67 -12.34 13.00
CA HIS A 49 -4.41 -12.01 13.70
C HIS A 49 -4.58 -11.00 14.84
N ARG A 50 -5.71 -11.06 15.56
CA ARG A 50 -5.97 -10.12 16.68
C ARG A 50 -5.00 -10.24 17.84
N ASP A 51 -4.37 -11.41 17.98
CA ASP A 51 -3.43 -11.73 19.05
C ASP A 51 -1.98 -11.74 18.55
N GLU A 52 -1.73 -11.16 17.38
CA GLU A 52 -0.39 -11.08 16.75
C GLU A 52 -0.20 -9.72 16.08
N ALA A 53 1.01 -9.24 16.05
CA ALA A 53 1.42 -8.12 15.21
C ALA A 53 1.78 -8.62 13.80
N LEU A 54 1.57 -7.80 12.81
CA LEU A 54 1.85 -8.11 11.43
C LEU A 54 3.04 -7.26 10.94
N VAL A 55 4.12 -7.90 10.52
CA VAL A 55 5.35 -7.22 10.07
C VAL A 55 5.63 -7.55 8.62
N ARG A 56 6.02 -6.55 7.82
CA ARG A 56 6.60 -6.73 6.48
C ARG A 56 7.90 -5.96 6.34
N VAL A 57 8.62 -6.19 5.24
CA VAL A 57 9.88 -5.49 4.93
C VAL A 57 9.81 -4.86 3.56
N VAL A 58 10.36 -3.66 3.46
CA VAL A 58 10.68 -2.97 2.20
C VAL A 58 12.18 -2.70 2.17
N HIS A 59 12.87 -3.26 1.17
CA HIS A 59 14.31 -3.07 0.99
C HIS A 59 14.59 -1.97 -0.04
N ALA A 60 14.97 -0.80 0.43
CA ALA A 60 15.21 0.39 -0.38
C ALA A 60 16.70 0.76 -0.52
N VAL A 61 17.64 -0.10 -0.08
CA VAL A 61 19.09 0.17 -0.21
C VAL A 61 19.57 -0.23 -1.60
N PRO A 62 20.03 0.69 -2.45
CA PRO A 62 20.59 0.36 -3.76
C PRO A 62 21.97 -0.27 -3.60
N GLY A 63 22.37 -1.13 -4.54
CA GLY A 63 23.75 -1.62 -4.60
C GLY A 63 24.05 -2.92 -3.90
N GLY A 64 23.14 -3.87 -3.88
CA GLY A 64 23.51 -5.21 -4.13
C GLY A 64 23.60 -6.24 -3.05
N THR A 65 23.88 -6.02 -1.80
CA THR A 65 23.89 -7.10 -0.83
C THR A 65 22.48 -7.46 -0.40
N GLN A 66 22.11 -8.73 -0.57
CA GLN A 66 20.86 -9.23 0.01
C GLN A 66 20.95 -9.18 1.53
N LEU A 67 19.82 -8.88 2.16
CA LEU A 67 19.72 -8.73 3.61
C LEU A 67 18.75 -9.75 4.20
N ASP A 68 19.01 -10.13 5.44
CA ASP A 68 18.08 -10.83 6.30
C ASP A 68 17.62 -9.89 7.42
N LEU A 69 16.31 -9.89 7.72
CA LEU A 69 15.75 -9.21 8.88
C LEU A 69 15.51 -10.21 10.01
N PHE A 70 16.09 -9.92 11.15
CA PHE A 70 15.93 -10.65 12.41
C PHE A 70 15.01 -9.89 13.36
N ALA A 71 14.21 -10.63 14.14
CA ALA A 71 13.51 -10.16 15.33
C ALA A 71 14.04 -10.95 16.53
N GLY A 72 14.97 -10.36 17.31
CA GLY A 72 15.77 -11.11 18.25
C GLY A 72 16.63 -12.17 17.54
N ASP A 73 16.47 -13.43 17.93
CA ASP A 73 17.15 -14.57 17.30
C ASP A 73 16.39 -15.19 16.13
N LEU A 74 15.12 -14.77 15.90
CA LEU A 74 14.30 -15.28 14.82
C LEU A 74 14.68 -14.61 13.50
N VAL A 75 14.98 -15.41 12.47
CA VAL A 75 15.02 -14.92 11.09
C VAL A 75 13.58 -14.67 10.63
N LEU A 76 13.17 -13.40 10.62
CA LEU A 76 11.81 -13.04 10.23
C LEU A 76 11.67 -13.05 8.71
N PHE A 77 12.63 -12.51 7.99
CA PHE A 77 12.70 -12.54 6.53
C PHE A 77 14.15 -12.73 6.09
N ASP A 78 14.35 -13.52 5.04
CA ASP A 78 15.66 -13.87 4.49
C ASP A 78 15.76 -13.53 2.99
N GLY A 79 16.99 -13.36 2.51
CA GLY A 79 17.28 -13.16 1.08
C GLY A 79 16.67 -11.92 0.45
N LEU A 80 16.45 -10.86 1.22
CA LEU A 80 15.82 -9.62 0.73
C LEU A 80 16.76 -8.91 -0.26
N GLY A 81 16.36 -8.83 -1.53
CA GLY A 81 17.05 -8.06 -2.56
C GLY A 81 16.58 -6.59 -2.63
N PHE A 82 17.32 -5.75 -3.33
CA PHE A 82 16.91 -4.37 -3.61
C PHE A 82 15.52 -4.30 -4.26
N LYS A 83 14.66 -3.42 -3.77
CA LYS A 83 13.23 -3.25 -4.11
C LYS A 83 12.32 -4.42 -3.68
N SER A 84 12.80 -5.37 -2.90
CA SER A 84 11.92 -6.38 -2.30
C SER A 84 10.87 -5.74 -1.41
N VAL A 85 9.61 -6.16 -1.58
CA VAL A 85 8.49 -5.89 -0.70
C VAL A 85 7.91 -7.24 -0.30
N THR A 86 7.91 -7.56 0.99
CA THR A 86 7.40 -8.85 1.46
C THR A 86 5.90 -8.78 1.77
N PRO A 87 5.19 -9.90 1.75
CA PRO A 87 3.91 -9.99 2.45
C PRO A 87 4.07 -9.72 3.95
N TYR A 88 2.98 -9.36 4.62
CA TYR A 88 2.95 -9.32 6.07
C TYR A 88 3.06 -10.72 6.65
N ARG A 89 3.86 -10.84 7.73
CA ARG A 89 4.05 -12.05 8.51
C ARG A 89 3.65 -11.77 9.95
N ALA A 90 2.88 -12.68 10.53
CA ALA A 90 2.46 -12.61 11.91
C ALA A 90 3.60 -12.95 12.87
N ILE A 91 3.67 -12.22 13.98
CA ILE A 91 4.64 -12.37 15.06
C ILE A 91 3.99 -11.89 16.36
N ASP A 92 4.36 -12.47 17.50
CA ASP A 92 3.83 -12.06 18.80
C ASP A 92 4.02 -10.56 19.06
N GLY A 93 3.00 -9.92 19.65
CA GLY A 93 3.06 -8.52 20.05
C GLY A 93 3.91 -8.33 21.30
N GLN A 94 5.20 -8.07 21.10
CA GLN A 94 6.15 -7.79 22.17
C GLN A 94 7.28 -6.86 21.69
N ARG A 95 8.21 -6.55 22.59
CA ARG A 95 9.40 -5.76 22.22
C ARG A 95 10.46 -6.65 21.58
N TYR A 96 10.92 -6.26 20.39
CA TYR A 96 12.00 -6.94 19.66
C TYR A 96 13.18 -6.00 19.40
N ALA A 97 14.39 -6.56 19.47
CA ALA A 97 15.57 -5.98 18.84
C ALA A 97 15.62 -6.48 17.39
N PHE A 98 15.18 -5.65 16.48
CA PHE A 98 15.30 -5.93 15.05
C PHE A 98 16.72 -5.69 14.57
N ALA A 99 17.20 -6.52 13.65
CA ALA A 99 18.55 -6.41 13.11
C ALA A 99 18.58 -6.78 11.62
N LEU A 100 19.24 -5.96 10.81
CA LEU A 100 19.61 -6.28 9.44
C LEU A 100 21.01 -6.91 9.41
N ARG A 101 21.15 -8.05 8.72
CA ARG A 101 22.43 -8.73 8.49
C ARG A 101 22.58 -9.05 7.01
N PRO A 102 23.81 -9.24 6.50
CA PRO A 102 24.00 -9.81 5.17
C PRO A 102 23.35 -11.19 5.08
N ALA A 103 22.66 -11.46 3.97
CA ALA A 103 21.89 -12.70 3.79
C ALA A 103 22.77 -13.94 4.00
N GLY A 104 22.21 -14.91 4.74
CA GLY A 104 22.89 -16.15 5.11
C GLY A 104 23.96 -16.02 6.20
N MET A 105 24.24 -14.81 6.68
CA MET A 105 25.26 -14.57 7.72
C MET A 105 24.64 -14.37 9.10
N THR A 106 24.00 -15.38 9.64
CA THR A 106 23.19 -15.30 10.87
C THR A 106 24.00 -14.86 12.11
N ARG A 107 25.31 -15.11 12.14
CA ARG A 107 26.21 -14.73 13.24
C ARG A 107 27.00 -13.45 12.98
N ALA A 108 26.86 -12.83 11.82
CA ALA A 108 27.52 -11.57 11.51
C ALA A 108 27.03 -10.45 12.44
N LYS A 109 27.90 -9.47 12.72
CA LYS A 109 27.47 -8.24 13.39
C LYS A 109 26.36 -7.59 12.56
N PRO A 110 25.27 -7.13 13.17
CA PRO A 110 24.23 -6.39 12.46
C PRO A 110 24.81 -5.19 11.71
N LEU A 111 24.35 -4.98 10.48
CA LEU A 111 24.63 -3.77 9.71
C LEU A 111 23.84 -2.58 10.28
N SER A 112 22.63 -2.85 10.74
CA SER A 112 21.77 -1.89 11.42
C SER A 112 20.87 -2.62 12.40
N SER A 113 20.43 -1.93 13.44
CA SER A 113 19.46 -2.46 14.41
C SER A 113 18.52 -1.37 14.89
N ASN A 114 17.31 -1.79 15.26
CA ASN A 114 16.28 -0.94 15.83
C ASN A 114 15.53 -1.75 16.88
N THR A 115 15.14 -1.11 17.99
CA THR A 115 14.33 -1.80 19.02
C THR A 115 12.94 -1.20 19.01
N GLU A 116 11.94 -2.03 18.74
CA GLU A 116 10.53 -1.61 18.62
C GLU A 116 9.63 -2.50 19.45
N GLY A 117 8.59 -1.89 20.03
CA GLY A 117 7.50 -2.58 20.71
C GLY A 117 6.32 -2.80 19.78
N LEU A 118 6.07 -4.04 19.44
CA LEU A 118 4.93 -4.40 18.61
C LEU A 118 3.70 -4.62 19.50
N GLN A 119 2.55 -4.18 19.00
CA GLN A 119 1.24 -4.40 19.61
C GLN A 119 0.41 -5.34 18.73
N ASP A 120 -0.29 -6.26 19.36
CA ASP A 120 -1.20 -7.18 18.68
C ASP A 120 -2.25 -6.42 17.87
N GLY A 121 -2.61 -6.97 16.74
CA GLY A 121 -3.58 -6.38 15.81
C GLY A 121 -3.03 -5.24 14.94
N ASN A 122 -1.81 -4.75 15.18
CA ASN A 122 -1.22 -3.68 14.43
C ASN A 122 -0.32 -4.19 13.29
N PHE A 123 -0.20 -3.35 12.27
CA PHE A 123 0.66 -3.57 11.11
C PHE A 123 1.92 -2.73 11.22
N TYR A 124 3.04 -3.31 10.85
CA TYR A 124 4.35 -2.65 10.91
C TYR A 124 5.12 -2.88 9.61
N THR A 125 5.76 -1.84 9.11
CA THR A 125 6.69 -1.96 8.00
C THR A 125 8.11 -1.66 8.46
N ALA A 126 9.01 -2.61 8.24
CA ALA A 126 10.44 -2.46 8.41
C ALA A 126 11.04 -1.93 7.10
N PHE A 127 11.54 -0.70 7.10
CA PHE A 127 12.24 -0.11 5.97
C PHE A 127 13.75 -0.25 6.15
N ALA A 128 14.40 -1.00 5.25
CA ALA A 128 15.84 -0.96 5.09
C ALA A 128 16.17 0.15 4.08
N MET A 129 16.69 1.27 4.55
CA MET A 129 17.01 2.45 3.74
C MET A 129 18.51 2.70 3.68
N PRO A 130 19.04 3.41 2.67
CA PRO A 130 20.42 3.84 2.67
C PRO A 130 20.67 4.76 3.86
N GLY A 131 21.72 4.46 4.64
CA GLY A 131 22.23 5.31 5.71
C GLY A 131 23.56 5.94 5.35
N ASP A 132 24.21 6.55 6.31
CA ASP A 132 25.50 7.18 6.12
C ASP A 132 26.61 6.14 5.83
N GLY A 133 27.52 6.47 4.92
CA GLY A 133 28.65 5.63 4.58
C GLY A 133 28.27 4.26 4.00
N HIS A 134 27.16 4.17 3.26
CA HIS A 134 26.64 2.94 2.63
C HIS A 134 26.14 1.86 3.61
N THR A 135 26.02 2.20 4.89
CA THR A 135 25.46 1.29 5.89
C THR A 135 23.93 1.35 5.80
N PRO A 136 23.19 0.22 5.78
CA PRO A 136 21.75 0.27 5.86
C PRO A 136 21.26 0.96 7.13
N ASN A 137 20.19 1.72 7.05
CA ASN A 137 19.44 2.26 8.18
C ASN A 137 18.11 1.51 8.28
N LEU A 138 17.83 0.91 9.44
CA LEU A 138 16.58 0.18 9.69
C LEU A 138 15.60 1.07 10.45
N ARG A 139 14.45 1.31 9.86
CA ARG A 139 13.33 1.98 10.52
C ARG A 139 12.13 1.04 10.58
N ILE A 140 11.54 0.92 11.75
CA ILE A 140 10.27 0.21 11.95
C ILE A 140 9.21 1.28 12.18
N VAL A 141 8.14 1.23 11.42
CA VAL A 141 7.02 2.15 11.56
C VAL A 141 5.72 1.38 11.73
N ASN A 142 4.85 1.87 12.59
CA ASN A 142 3.48 1.40 12.68
C ASN A 142 2.70 1.93 11.48
N ASP A 143 2.06 1.05 10.74
CA ASP A 143 1.21 1.40 9.62
C ASP A 143 -0.17 1.81 10.14
N HIS A 144 -0.26 3.02 10.72
CA HIS A 144 -1.52 3.55 11.25
C HIS A 144 -2.59 3.61 10.18
N ILE A 145 -3.63 2.81 10.37
CA ILE A 145 -4.74 2.71 9.43
C ILE A 145 -5.87 3.60 9.90
N ALA A 146 -6.12 4.67 9.16
CA ALA A 146 -7.32 5.48 9.31
C ALA A 146 -8.14 5.38 8.03
N THR A 147 -9.40 4.97 8.15
CA THR A 147 -10.29 4.88 6.98
C THR A 147 -10.29 6.20 6.21
N PRO A 148 -9.93 6.21 4.92
CA PRO A 148 -9.92 7.43 4.14
C PRO A 148 -11.32 8.03 4.06
N ALA A 149 -11.41 9.36 3.96
CA ALA A 149 -12.66 10.03 3.65
C ALA A 149 -13.19 9.56 2.29
N SER A 150 -14.52 9.67 2.10
CA SER A 150 -15.15 9.25 0.84
C SER A 150 -14.50 9.94 -0.37
N GLY A 151 -14.11 9.17 -1.36
CA GLY A 151 -13.46 9.66 -2.57
C GLY A 151 -11.98 10.01 -2.41
N LYS A 152 -11.35 9.68 -1.28
CA LYS A 152 -9.92 9.89 -1.02
C LYS A 152 -9.17 8.56 -0.94
N ALA A 153 -7.86 8.61 -1.18
CA ALA A 153 -6.90 7.57 -0.89
C ALA A 153 -5.98 8.01 0.26
N GLN A 154 -5.35 7.07 0.93
CA GLN A 154 -4.27 7.32 1.88
C GLN A 154 -2.93 7.10 1.17
N LEU A 155 -2.04 8.05 1.25
CA LEU A 155 -0.73 8.00 0.62
C LEU A 155 0.37 8.35 1.62
N ARG A 156 1.42 7.54 1.64
CA ARG A 156 2.65 7.75 2.38
C ARG A 156 3.83 7.78 1.42
N VAL A 157 4.89 8.53 1.77
CA VAL A 157 6.13 8.55 1.02
C VAL A 157 7.31 8.08 1.88
N VAL A 158 8.20 7.32 1.24
CA VAL A 158 9.50 6.91 1.78
C VAL A 158 10.58 7.45 0.88
N HIS A 159 11.41 8.34 1.39
CA HIS A 159 12.49 8.95 0.63
C HIS A 159 13.84 8.28 0.93
N ALA A 160 14.16 7.26 0.14
CA ALA A 160 15.43 6.54 0.18
C ALA A 160 16.34 6.85 -1.03
N GLY A 161 16.02 7.91 -1.79
CA GLY A 161 16.79 8.35 -2.97
C GLY A 161 18.06 9.10 -2.57
N VAL A 162 19.22 8.50 -2.85
CA VAL A 162 20.53 9.07 -2.50
C VAL A 162 20.84 10.29 -3.36
N ASP A 163 21.46 11.31 -2.80
CA ASP A 163 21.87 12.56 -3.46
C ASP A 163 20.74 13.36 -4.14
N ALA A 164 19.49 13.06 -3.84
CA ALA A 164 18.34 13.80 -4.35
C ALA A 164 18.05 15.09 -3.55
N GLY A 165 18.53 15.17 -2.32
CA GLY A 165 18.19 16.25 -1.39
C GLY A 165 16.73 16.21 -0.96
N LYS A 166 16.13 17.37 -0.70
CA LYS A 166 14.68 17.48 -0.51
C LYS A 166 13.96 17.31 -1.83
N VAL A 167 12.82 16.62 -1.79
CA VAL A 167 12.01 16.40 -2.99
C VAL A 167 10.54 16.73 -2.74
N ASP A 168 9.89 17.18 -3.80
CA ASP A 168 8.44 17.26 -3.91
C ASP A 168 7.92 16.10 -4.76
N LEU A 169 6.73 15.62 -4.45
CA LEU A 169 5.98 14.72 -5.32
C LEU A 169 4.75 15.45 -5.83
N ARG A 170 4.56 15.46 -7.13
CA ARG A 170 3.41 16.09 -7.77
C ARG A 170 2.85 15.24 -8.90
N GLU A 171 1.59 15.43 -9.20
CA GLU A 171 0.97 14.86 -10.39
C GLU A 171 1.49 15.60 -11.63
N ALA A 172 1.98 14.85 -12.62
CA ALA A 172 2.57 15.42 -13.82
C ALA A 172 1.57 16.27 -14.61
N GLY A 173 2.01 17.46 -15.03
CA GLY A 173 1.17 18.40 -15.78
C GLY A 173 0.06 19.05 -14.95
N SER A 174 0.07 18.90 -13.62
CA SER A 174 -0.88 19.48 -12.68
C SER A 174 -0.14 20.39 -11.69
N THR A 175 -0.90 21.28 -11.04
CA THR A 175 -0.43 22.03 -9.87
C THR A 175 -0.65 21.28 -8.56
N ASN A 176 -1.20 20.04 -8.64
CA ASN A 176 -1.48 19.22 -7.48
C ASN A 176 -0.19 18.63 -6.92
N VAL A 177 0.21 19.07 -5.76
CA VAL A 177 1.37 18.56 -5.03
C VAL A 177 0.89 17.57 -3.97
N LEU A 178 1.40 16.36 -4.05
CA LEU A 178 1.07 15.26 -3.13
C LEU A 178 1.87 15.37 -1.83
N PHE A 179 3.16 15.72 -1.94
CA PHE A 179 4.07 15.95 -0.81
C PHE A 179 5.02 17.08 -1.13
N HIS A 180 5.29 17.94 -0.15
CA HIS A 180 6.26 19.01 -0.20
C HIS A 180 7.46 18.74 0.69
N ASP A 181 8.64 19.18 0.25
CA ASP A 181 9.86 19.25 1.06
C ASP A 181 10.20 17.96 1.81
N VAL A 182 10.05 16.80 1.17
CA VAL A 182 10.34 15.52 1.80
C VAL A 182 11.85 15.36 1.97
N ASP A 183 12.31 15.34 3.20
CA ASP A 183 13.72 15.13 3.53
C ASP A 183 14.19 13.70 3.21
N TYR A 184 15.46 13.58 2.85
CA TYR A 184 16.12 12.28 2.70
C TYR A 184 16.02 11.45 3.99
N GLN A 185 15.83 10.13 3.86
CA GLN A 185 15.59 9.17 4.95
C GLN A 185 14.26 9.39 5.71
N THR A 186 13.32 10.12 5.15
CA THR A 186 11.98 10.27 5.72
C THR A 186 11.09 9.08 5.37
N VAL A 187 10.34 8.62 6.35
CA VAL A 187 9.11 7.85 6.19
C VAL A 187 7.99 8.72 6.74
N SER A 188 7.10 9.21 5.87
CA SER A 188 5.97 10.05 6.31
C SER A 188 4.86 9.24 6.95
N ASP A 189 3.96 9.90 7.66
CA ASP A 189 2.65 9.36 7.96
C ASP A 189 1.81 9.26 6.68
N TYR A 190 0.66 8.56 6.76
CA TYR A 190 -0.33 8.58 5.69
C TYR A 190 -1.07 9.92 5.67
N HIS A 191 -1.26 10.45 4.46
CA HIS A 191 -2.06 11.65 4.20
C HIS A 191 -3.16 11.34 3.21
N GLU A 192 -4.31 11.98 3.38
CA GLU A 192 -5.40 11.90 2.42
C GLU A 192 -5.06 12.66 1.14
N VAL A 193 -5.16 11.97 0.01
CA VAL A 193 -4.96 12.56 -1.32
C VAL A 193 -6.18 12.33 -2.21
N ALA A 194 -6.33 13.17 -3.23
CA ALA A 194 -7.26 12.88 -4.30
C ALA A 194 -6.78 11.67 -5.12
N PRO A 195 -7.69 10.91 -5.75
CA PRO A 195 -7.29 9.86 -6.67
C PRO A 195 -6.39 10.40 -7.78
N VAL A 196 -5.37 9.63 -8.13
CA VAL A 196 -4.43 9.95 -9.22
C VAL A 196 -4.48 8.83 -10.25
N ASN A 197 -4.57 9.19 -11.51
CA ASN A 197 -4.46 8.23 -12.62
C ASN A 197 -3.58 8.85 -13.71
N GLY A 198 -2.28 8.78 -13.52
CA GLY A 198 -1.32 9.43 -14.41
C GLY A 198 0.11 9.27 -13.91
N ALA A 199 1.01 10.08 -14.46
CA ALA A 199 2.37 10.09 -13.99
C ALA A 199 2.50 10.94 -12.71
N ILE A 200 3.33 10.47 -11.78
CA ILE A 200 3.78 11.23 -10.61
C ILE A 200 5.25 11.58 -10.84
N GLU A 201 5.58 12.85 -10.66
CA GLU A 201 6.94 13.36 -10.78
C GLU A 201 7.58 13.55 -9.41
N ILE A 202 8.86 13.19 -9.34
CA ILE A 202 9.75 13.54 -8.23
C ILE A 202 10.52 14.76 -8.67
N VAL A 203 10.39 15.86 -7.94
CA VAL A 203 11.01 17.14 -8.25
C VAL A 203 11.99 17.50 -7.14
N GLY A 204 13.21 17.84 -7.49
CA GLY A 204 14.23 18.33 -6.57
C GLY A 204 14.90 19.56 -7.15
N HIS A 205 15.12 20.60 -6.33
CA HIS A 205 15.70 21.88 -6.79
C HIS A 205 14.97 22.46 -8.01
N ASP A 206 13.64 22.41 -8.01
CA ASP A 206 12.74 22.88 -9.08
C ASP A 206 12.94 22.15 -10.43
N GLN A 207 13.62 21.02 -10.44
CA GLN A 207 13.83 20.19 -11.62
C GLN A 207 13.23 18.80 -11.44
N PRO A 208 12.57 18.26 -12.48
CA PRO A 208 12.13 16.87 -12.45
C PRO A 208 13.34 15.94 -12.42
N LEU A 209 13.40 15.09 -11.39
CA LEU A 209 14.47 14.10 -11.21
C LEU A 209 14.07 12.73 -11.76
N ALA A 210 12.81 12.35 -11.59
CA ALA A 210 12.25 11.09 -12.08
C ALA A 210 10.73 11.19 -12.20
N SER A 211 10.14 10.25 -12.94
CA SER A 211 8.70 10.13 -13.09
C SER A 211 8.33 8.64 -13.14
N PHE A 212 7.17 8.29 -12.60
CA PHE A 212 6.64 6.93 -12.61
C PHE A 212 5.11 6.95 -12.74
N ALA A 213 4.52 5.83 -13.16
CA ALA A 213 3.07 5.70 -13.25
C ALA A 213 2.45 5.63 -11.85
N GLY A 214 1.48 6.49 -11.59
CA GLY A 214 0.68 6.51 -10.38
C GLY A 214 -0.75 6.09 -10.67
N HIS A 215 -1.28 5.17 -9.87
CA HIS A 215 -2.68 4.78 -9.89
C HIS A 215 -3.17 4.68 -8.45
N LEU A 216 -3.85 5.72 -7.99
CA LEU A 216 -4.36 5.83 -6.63
C LEU A 216 -5.88 5.83 -6.68
N GLU A 217 -6.50 4.77 -6.18
CA GLU A 217 -7.95 4.61 -6.12
C GLU A 217 -8.51 5.05 -4.77
N PRO A 218 -9.75 5.55 -4.74
CA PRO A 218 -10.41 5.89 -3.48
C PRO A 218 -10.53 4.67 -2.54
N GLY A 219 -10.40 4.92 -1.25
CA GLY A 219 -10.56 3.89 -0.22
C GLY A 219 -9.35 2.97 -0.05
N ARG A 220 -8.26 3.22 -0.77
CA ARG A 220 -7.05 2.42 -0.73
C ARG A 220 -5.91 3.14 -0.02
N PHE A 221 -4.88 2.36 0.35
CA PHE A 221 -3.67 2.80 1.01
C PHE A 221 -2.47 2.54 0.11
N TYR A 222 -1.60 3.53 -0.01
CA TYR A 222 -0.45 3.44 -0.89
C TYR A 222 0.81 3.95 -0.22
N THR A 223 1.94 3.33 -0.56
CA THR A 223 3.28 3.81 -0.21
C THR A 223 4.08 4.06 -1.48
N ILE A 224 4.55 5.29 -1.70
CA ILE A 224 5.55 5.60 -2.72
C ILE A 224 6.92 5.44 -2.09
N VAL A 225 7.78 4.63 -2.71
CA VAL A 225 9.17 4.44 -2.26
C VAL A 225 10.12 4.98 -3.31
N ILE A 226 10.81 6.07 -2.97
CA ILE A 226 11.83 6.70 -3.81
C ILE A 226 13.17 6.03 -3.50
N VAL A 227 13.82 5.49 -4.51
CA VAL A 227 15.06 4.70 -4.39
C VAL A 227 16.07 5.08 -5.47
N GLY A 228 17.28 4.55 -5.35
CA GLY A 228 18.35 4.80 -6.32
C GLY A 228 19.15 6.06 -6.00
N ASN A 229 19.84 6.59 -7.00
CA ASN A 229 20.76 7.72 -6.83
C ASN A 229 20.43 8.81 -7.85
N ALA A 230 20.32 10.05 -7.42
CA ALA A 230 20.08 11.17 -8.32
C ALA A 230 21.25 11.43 -9.28
N ARG A 231 22.48 11.05 -8.88
CA ARG A 231 23.72 11.28 -9.65
C ARG A 231 24.52 10.01 -9.94
N GLY A 232 23.98 8.84 -9.61
CA GLY A 232 24.69 7.55 -9.66
C GLY A 232 23.90 6.42 -10.28
N THR A 233 24.32 5.20 -9.94
CA THR A 233 23.71 3.95 -10.38
C THR A 233 23.33 3.12 -9.15
N PRO A 234 22.14 2.49 -9.13
CA PRO A 234 21.03 2.65 -10.07
C PRO A 234 20.50 4.08 -10.08
N LYS A 235 19.89 4.52 -11.17
CA LYS A 235 19.30 5.86 -11.27
C LYS A 235 18.14 6.01 -10.29
N LEU A 236 17.85 7.27 -9.93
CA LEU A 236 16.68 7.61 -9.12
C LEU A 236 15.41 7.16 -9.82
N GLU A 237 14.61 6.44 -9.09
CA GLU A 237 13.29 5.95 -9.51
C GLU A 237 12.36 5.88 -8.30
N ALA A 238 11.07 5.68 -8.54
CA ALA A 238 10.15 5.30 -7.48
C ALA A 238 9.24 4.17 -7.92
N PHE A 239 8.71 3.47 -6.96
CA PHE A 239 7.68 2.48 -7.17
C PHE A 239 6.55 2.66 -6.15
N LEU A 240 5.36 2.25 -6.57
CA LEU A 240 4.14 2.31 -5.78
C LEU A 240 3.86 0.94 -5.17
N ILE A 241 3.53 0.92 -3.90
CA ILE A 241 3.03 -0.25 -3.19
C ILE A 241 1.57 0.05 -2.86
N GLU A 242 0.65 -0.82 -3.27
CA GLU A 242 -0.68 -0.85 -2.69
C GLU A 242 -0.59 -1.62 -1.37
N ASP A 243 -0.86 -0.92 -0.28
CA ASP A 243 -0.77 -1.48 1.05
C ASP A 243 -2.04 -2.29 1.32
N ALA A 244 -1.91 -3.61 1.47
CA ALA A 244 -3.02 -4.51 1.75
C ALA A 244 -3.50 -4.36 3.22
N LEU A 245 -3.74 -3.11 3.61
CA LEU A 245 -4.26 -2.75 4.91
C LEU A 245 -5.78 -2.71 4.82
N SER A 246 -6.44 -3.48 5.65
CA SER A 246 -7.88 -3.41 5.83
C SER A 246 -8.15 -3.00 7.28
N PRO A 247 -8.88 -1.91 7.50
CA PRO A 247 -9.32 -1.54 8.85
C PRO A 247 -10.23 -2.57 9.46
#